data_e4c8136dd87a5911d66a102cb6958122
#
_entry.id   e4c8136dd87a5911d66a102cb6958122
#
_cell.length_a   1.000
_cell.length_b   1.000
_cell.length_c   1.000
_cell.angle_alpha   90.00
_cell.angle_beta   90.00
_cell.angle_gamma   90.00
#
_symmetry.space_group_name_H-M   'P 1'
#
loop_
_entity.id
_entity.type
_entity.pdbx_description
1 polymer ?
#
loop_
_entity_poly.entity_id
_entity_poly.type
_entity_poly.pdbx_seq_one_letter_code
_entity_poly.pdbx_strand_id
1 'polypeptide(L)'
;MLDWLGGLIGSFGGALGNVFSTFGEGIVDSIWDGLVEWMLKSFYGTISDVFTQIGGMGAEIFDLSWIVASVRLFACLGWTLFAVGMIVAAFDLAIEYQNGRANVKSTALNVLKGFFAANLVTLAPVELYKFCINLQNVFLKDLAGSFVGTVDFNLGDVALKVLTGVFGGPTGVVLNGLFPLCMLIGLSYCVLKVFFSNIKRGGILLIQMAVGTLYLFSVPRGYTDGFNQWCKQIIALCLTAFLQTTLLFLGLLTFHDNMLLGLGVMLAAGEVPRIAQQFGLDSSVKVNMMSVVHATSTAVNMTRNIARAIA
;
A
#
# COMPACT_ATOMS: atom_id res chain seq x y z
N MET A 1 21.40 15.45 28.72
CA MET A 1 21.04 14.23 27.95
C MET A 1 21.88 14.05 26.68
N LEU A 2 22.44 15.13 26.09
CA LEU A 2 23.36 15.07 24.93
C LEU A 2 24.80 14.76 25.33
N ASP A 3 25.22 15.07 26.56
CA ASP A 3 26.58 14.81 27.04
C ASP A 3 26.88 13.30 27.20
N TRP A 4 25.87 12.51 27.51
CA TRP A 4 25.99 11.05 27.58
C TRP A 4 26.23 10.42 26.21
N LEU A 5 25.58 10.92 25.14
CA LEU A 5 25.80 10.49 23.74
C LEU A 5 27.20 10.89 23.25
N GLY A 6 27.69 12.09 23.62
CA GLY A 6 29.06 12.54 23.31
C GLY A 6 30.11 11.66 24.00
N GLY A 7 29.87 11.25 25.27
CA GLY A 7 30.74 10.35 25.99
C GLY A 7 30.77 8.92 25.42
N LEU A 8 29.63 8.44 24.94
CA LEU A 8 29.50 7.11 24.31
C LEU A 8 30.20 7.08 22.94
N ILE A 9 30.02 8.11 22.12
CA ILE A 9 30.71 8.24 20.82
C ILE A 9 32.22 8.40 21.03
N GLY A 10 32.66 9.17 22.03
CA GLY A 10 34.05 9.34 22.39
C GLY A 10 34.72 8.06 22.92
N SER A 11 34.04 7.29 23.76
CA SER A 11 34.54 6.02 24.28
C SER A 11 34.55 4.91 23.22
N PHE A 12 33.55 4.87 22.33
CA PHE A 12 33.54 3.95 21.18
C PHE A 12 34.62 4.30 20.15
N GLY A 13 34.81 5.60 19.86
CA GLY A 13 35.88 6.09 18.98
C GLY A 13 37.28 5.79 19.55
N GLY A 14 37.46 5.95 20.86
CA GLY A 14 38.72 5.63 21.54
C GLY A 14 39.00 4.13 21.64
N ALA A 15 38.00 3.31 21.88
CA ALA A 15 38.13 1.85 21.89
C ALA A 15 38.44 1.30 20.49
N LEU A 16 37.75 1.80 19.45
CA LEU A 16 38.05 1.48 18.05
C LEU A 16 39.46 1.95 17.67
N GLY A 17 39.86 3.18 18.01
CA GLY A 17 41.19 3.70 17.71
C GLY A 17 42.29 2.84 18.33
N ASN A 18 42.13 2.33 19.56
CA ASN A 18 43.11 1.47 20.22
C ASN A 18 43.16 0.04 19.60
N VAL A 19 42.03 -0.47 19.11
CA VAL A 19 42.00 -1.73 18.36
C VAL A 19 42.67 -1.55 16.99
N PHE A 20 42.45 -0.42 16.31
CA PHE A 20 43.05 -0.11 15.03
C PHE A 20 44.59 0.09 15.10
N SER A 21 45.11 0.67 16.18
CA SER A 21 46.56 0.84 16.34
C SER A 21 47.30 -0.45 16.73
N THR A 22 46.59 -1.47 17.23
CA THR A 22 47.20 -2.75 17.65
C THR A 22 47.24 -3.80 16.53
N PHE A 23 46.30 -3.69 15.57
CA PHE A 23 46.31 -4.51 14.35
C PHE A 23 46.82 -3.63 13.21
N GLY A 24 48.02 -3.91 12.68
CA GLY A 24 48.70 -3.10 11.67
C GLY A 24 47.76 -2.53 10.60
N GLU A 25 47.83 -1.22 10.40
CA GLU A 25 46.92 -0.38 9.61
C GLU A 25 46.50 -0.99 8.25
N GLY A 26 47.38 -1.66 7.55
CA GLY A 26 47.09 -2.23 6.21
C GLY A 26 46.14 -3.41 6.14
N ILE A 27 46.04 -4.28 7.20
CA ILE A 27 45.16 -5.44 7.21
C ILE A 27 43.75 -5.02 7.59
N VAL A 28 43.62 -4.09 8.53
CA VAL A 28 42.31 -3.57 8.97
C VAL A 28 41.68 -2.75 7.87
N ASP A 29 42.41 -1.91 7.16
CA ASP A 29 41.92 -1.14 6.02
C ASP A 29 41.44 -2.04 4.90
N SER A 30 42.18 -3.10 4.56
CA SER A 30 41.79 -4.06 3.52
C SER A 30 40.51 -4.86 3.90
N ILE A 31 40.36 -5.24 5.17
CA ILE A 31 39.14 -5.93 5.65
C ILE A 31 37.97 -4.94 5.70
N TRP A 32 38.20 -3.71 6.13
CA TRP A 32 37.20 -2.66 6.19
C TRP A 32 36.70 -2.29 4.80
N ASP A 33 37.60 -2.05 3.86
CA ASP A 33 37.26 -1.76 2.46
C ASP A 33 36.48 -2.90 1.81
N GLY A 34 36.89 -4.16 2.04
CA GLY A 34 36.16 -5.33 1.56
C GLY A 34 34.76 -5.48 2.16
N LEU A 35 34.59 -5.16 3.44
CA LEU A 35 33.30 -5.19 4.12
C LEU A 35 32.37 -4.08 3.64
N VAL A 36 32.90 -2.88 3.49
CA VAL A 36 32.15 -1.72 2.94
C VAL A 36 31.75 -1.96 1.49
N GLU A 37 32.66 -2.47 0.66
CA GLU A 37 32.38 -2.83 -0.73
C GLU A 37 31.28 -3.91 -0.82
N TRP A 38 31.38 -4.97 -0.02
CA TRP A 38 30.35 -6.03 0.03
C TRP A 38 29.00 -5.49 0.48
N MET A 39 28.97 -4.65 1.52
CA MET A 39 27.75 -4.03 2.04
C MET A 39 27.09 -3.16 0.96
N LEU A 40 27.85 -2.29 0.29
CA LEU A 40 27.33 -1.40 -0.75
C LEU A 40 26.85 -2.17 -1.97
N LYS A 41 27.59 -3.20 -2.40
CA LYS A 41 27.17 -4.10 -3.49
C LYS A 41 25.86 -4.80 -3.13
N SER A 42 25.71 -5.23 -1.89
CA SER A 42 24.47 -5.85 -1.39
C SER A 42 23.33 -4.84 -1.37
N PHE A 43 23.57 -3.58 -0.93
CA PHE A 43 22.57 -2.51 -0.97
C PHE A 43 22.13 -2.17 -2.39
N TYR A 44 23.06 -2.00 -3.31
CA TYR A 44 22.74 -1.69 -4.71
C TYR A 44 21.95 -2.81 -5.37
N GLY A 45 22.36 -4.07 -5.15
CA GLY A 45 21.63 -5.23 -5.61
C GLY A 45 20.21 -5.28 -5.06
N THR A 46 20.05 -5.12 -3.75
CA THR A 46 18.73 -5.13 -3.10
C THR A 46 17.81 -4.01 -3.63
N ILE A 47 18.32 -2.80 -3.79
CA ILE A 47 17.52 -1.67 -4.33
C ILE A 47 17.13 -1.95 -5.79
N SER A 48 18.05 -2.43 -6.61
CA SER A 48 17.77 -2.82 -8.00
C SER A 48 16.70 -3.90 -8.08
N ASP A 49 16.80 -4.96 -7.27
CA ASP A 49 15.83 -6.06 -7.21
C ASP A 49 14.45 -5.57 -6.78
N VAL A 50 14.39 -4.67 -5.79
CA VAL A 50 13.12 -4.05 -5.34
C VAL A 50 12.48 -3.24 -6.46
N PHE A 51 13.24 -2.42 -7.21
CA PHE A 51 12.70 -1.67 -8.34
C PHE A 51 12.25 -2.58 -9.49
N THR A 52 12.94 -3.69 -9.73
CA THR A 52 12.53 -4.70 -10.71
C THR A 52 11.19 -5.32 -10.32
N GLN A 53 10.99 -5.65 -9.05
CA GLN A 53 9.78 -6.32 -8.55
C GLN A 53 8.61 -5.34 -8.35
N ILE A 54 8.88 -4.06 -8.11
CA ILE A 54 7.85 -3.07 -7.75
C ILE A 54 6.82 -2.89 -8.87
N GLY A 55 7.20 -3.17 -10.12
CA GLY A 55 6.35 -3.08 -11.30
C GLY A 55 5.20 -4.10 -11.35
N GLY A 56 5.36 -5.29 -10.76
CA GLY A 56 4.33 -6.35 -10.72
C GLY A 56 3.72 -6.55 -9.33
N MET A 57 4.39 -6.00 -8.32
CA MET A 57 4.13 -6.31 -6.93
C MET A 57 2.72 -5.94 -6.46
N GLY A 58 2.09 -6.89 -5.78
CA GLY A 58 0.73 -6.75 -5.27
C GLY A 58 -0.36 -7.16 -6.28
N ALA A 59 -0.12 -7.08 -7.60
CA ALA A 59 -1.06 -7.61 -8.59
C ALA A 59 -0.91 -9.12 -8.78
N GLU A 60 0.32 -9.63 -8.71
CA GLU A 60 0.65 -11.05 -8.85
C GLU A 60 -0.04 -11.96 -7.83
N ILE A 61 -0.43 -11.40 -6.67
CA ILE A 61 -1.18 -12.15 -5.66
C ILE A 61 -2.52 -12.68 -6.22
N PHE A 62 -3.14 -11.97 -7.17
CA PHE A 62 -4.42 -12.35 -7.76
C PHE A 62 -4.29 -13.46 -8.82
N ASP A 63 -3.07 -13.84 -9.20
CA ASP A 63 -2.81 -14.93 -10.12
C ASP A 63 -2.57 -16.26 -9.37
N LEU A 64 -2.45 -16.23 -8.04
CA LEU A 64 -2.32 -17.41 -7.20
C LEU A 64 -3.64 -18.19 -7.14
N SER A 65 -3.59 -19.51 -7.41
CA SER A 65 -4.77 -20.36 -7.50
C SER A 65 -5.65 -20.36 -6.24
N TRP A 66 -5.03 -20.31 -5.06
CA TRP A 66 -5.75 -20.27 -3.78
C TRP A 66 -6.39 -18.90 -3.49
N ILE A 67 -5.80 -17.80 -4.01
CA ILE A 67 -6.43 -16.48 -3.95
C ILE A 67 -7.61 -16.42 -4.90
N VAL A 68 -7.48 -16.94 -6.14
CA VAL A 68 -8.59 -17.03 -7.10
C VAL A 68 -9.75 -17.84 -6.51
N ALA A 69 -9.46 -18.95 -5.80
CA ALA A 69 -10.47 -19.73 -5.11
C ALA A 69 -11.17 -18.91 -4.01
N SER A 70 -10.41 -18.12 -3.23
CA SER A 70 -10.96 -17.23 -2.20
C SER A 70 -11.87 -16.14 -2.78
N VAL A 71 -11.46 -15.52 -3.89
CA VAL A 71 -12.27 -14.52 -4.60
C VAL A 71 -13.59 -15.13 -5.13
N ARG A 72 -13.53 -16.37 -5.64
CA ARG A 72 -14.75 -17.10 -6.05
C ARG A 72 -15.70 -17.38 -4.87
N LEU A 73 -15.14 -17.72 -3.71
CA LEU A 73 -15.92 -17.90 -2.49
C LEU A 73 -16.60 -16.59 -2.08
N PHE A 74 -15.90 -15.47 -2.11
CA PHE A 74 -16.50 -14.16 -1.85
C PHE A 74 -17.56 -13.79 -2.88
N ALA A 75 -17.37 -14.11 -4.16
CA ALA A 75 -18.38 -13.92 -5.18
C ALA A 75 -19.65 -14.73 -4.88
N CYS A 76 -19.51 -16.01 -4.51
CA CYS A 76 -20.65 -16.87 -4.13
C CYS A 76 -21.39 -16.29 -2.90
N LEU A 77 -20.65 -15.88 -1.86
CA LEU A 77 -21.22 -15.20 -0.69
C LEU A 77 -21.97 -13.92 -1.09
N GLY A 78 -21.40 -13.12 -1.98
CA GLY A 78 -22.01 -11.90 -2.47
C GLY A 78 -23.36 -12.16 -3.18
N TRP A 79 -23.39 -13.14 -4.07
CA TRP A 79 -24.63 -13.56 -4.75
C TRP A 79 -25.70 -14.08 -3.78
N THR A 80 -25.29 -14.85 -2.77
CA THR A 80 -26.19 -15.35 -1.74
C THR A 80 -26.79 -14.20 -0.93
N LEU A 81 -25.97 -13.24 -0.50
CA LEU A 81 -26.42 -12.07 0.25
C LEU A 81 -27.29 -11.14 -0.61
N PHE A 82 -26.99 -10.99 -1.89
CA PHE A 82 -27.85 -10.27 -2.84
C PHE A 82 -29.23 -10.92 -2.95
N ALA A 83 -29.31 -12.26 -3.10
CA ALA A 83 -30.58 -12.98 -3.18
C ALA A 83 -31.43 -12.80 -1.91
N VAL A 84 -30.80 -12.92 -0.74
CA VAL A 84 -31.48 -12.68 0.54
C VAL A 84 -31.93 -11.22 0.65
N GLY A 85 -31.07 -10.26 0.27
CA GLY A 85 -31.39 -8.83 0.26
C GLY A 85 -32.56 -8.50 -0.68
N MET A 86 -32.66 -9.18 -1.83
CA MET A 86 -33.77 -9.03 -2.78
C MET A 86 -35.09 -9.54 -2.20
N ILE A 87 -35.08 -10.69 -1.49
CA ILE A 87 -36.25 -11.23 -0.80
C ILE A 87 -36.74 -10.24 0.27
N VAL A 88 -35.83 -9.71 1.08
CA VAL A 88 -36.16 -8.71 2.10
C VAL A 88 -36.70 -7.42 1.47
N ALA A 89 -36.12 -6.95 0.37
CA ALA A 89 -36.60 -5.77 -0.37
C ALA A 89 -38.04 -5.99 -0.90
N ALA A 90 -38.38 -7.21 -1.30
CA ALA A 90 -39.77 -7.54 -1.70
C ALA A 90 -40.77 -7.49 -0.51
N PHE A 91 -40.36 -7.95 0.67
CA PHE A 91 -41.14 -7.79 1.88
C PHE A 91 -41.29 -6.33 2.31
N ASP A 92 -40.22 -5.55 2.29
CA ASP A 92 -40.25 -4.12 2.59
C ASP A 92 -41.24 -3.40 1.64
N LEU A 93 -41.17 -3.71 0.32
CA LEU A 93 -42.09 -3.18 -0.68
C LEU A 93 -43.58 -3.57 -0.40
N ALA A 94 -43.82 -4.82 0.01
CA ALA A 94 -45.20 -5.28 0.34
C ALA A 94 -45.78 -4.50 1.54
N ILE A 95 -44.95 -4.23 2.56
CA ILE A 95 -45.34 -3.42 3.73
C ILE A 95 -45.61 -1.96 3.31
N GLU A 96 -44.74 -1.38 2.47
CA GLU A 96 -44.94 -0.03 1.94
C GLU A 96 -46.23 0.09 1.09
N TYR A 97 -46.51 -0.96 0.33
CA TYR A 97 -47.74 -1.03 -0.47
C TYR A 97 -49.02 -0.97 0.40
N GLN A 98 -49.05 -1.73 1.50
CA GLN A 98 -50.14 -1.67 2.46
C GLN A 98 -50.31 -0.26 3.08
N ASN A 99 -49.21 0.46 3.25
CA ASN A 99 -49.21 1.82 3.79
C ASN A 99 -49.48 2.94 2.73
N GLY A 100 -49.75 2.54 1.48
CA GLY A 100 -50.01 3.48 0.37
C GLY A 100 -48.77 4.32 -0.07
N ARG A 101 -47.55 3.94 0.32
CA ARG A 101 -46.29 4.66 0.04
C ARG A 101 -45.34 3.90 -0.89
N ALA A 102 -45.78 2.79 -1.46
CA ALA A 102 -44.93 1.93 -2.28
C ALA A 102 -44.42 2.62 -3.55
N ASN A 103 -43.12 2.57 -3.76
CA ASN A 103 -42.47 3.01 -4.98
C ASN A 103 -41.80 1.83 -5.70
N VAL A 104 -42.59 1.06 -6.43
CA VAL A 104 -42.16 -0.14 -7.17
C VAL A 104 -40.99 0.19 -8.12
N LYS A 105 -41.03 1.36 -8.79
CA LYS A 105 -39.96 1.79 -9.71
C LYS A 105 -38.62 1.97 -8.99
N SER A 106 -38.62 2.57 -7.81
CA SER A 106 -37.41 2.77 -7.00
C SER A 106 -36.83 1.42 -6.56
N THR A 107 -37.67 0.52 -6.04
CA THR A 107 -37.23 -0.80 -5.60
C THR A 107 -36.68 -1.63 -6.76
N ALA A 108 -37.34 -1.62 -7.91
CA ALA A 108 -36.82 -2.31 -9.11
C ALA A 108 -35.46 -1.75 -9.56
N LEU A 109 -35.26 -0.45 -9.53
CA LEU A 109 -33.97 0.18 -9.83
C LEU A 109 -32.90 -0.19 -8.81
N ASN A 110 -33.23 -0.31 -7.53
CA ASN A 110 -32.28 -0.71 -6.49
C ASN A 110 -31.90 -2.20 -6.63
N VAL A 111 -32.83 -3.07 -7.00
CA VAL A 111 -32.54 -4.49 -7.32
C VAL A 111 -31.59 -4.56 -8.54
N LEU A 112 -31.84 -3.76 -9.59
CA LEU A 112 -30.97 -3.72 -10.76
C LEU A 112 -29.56 -3.21 -10.39
N LYS A 113 -29.47 -2.18 -9.58
CA LYS A 113 -28.16 -1.70 -9.04
C LYS A 113 -27.46 -2.80 -8.24
N GLY A 114 -28.20 -3.53 -7.40
CA GLY A 114 -27.67 -4.65 -6.62
C GLY A 114 -27.14 -5.78 -7.50
N PHE A 115 -27.81 -6.08 -8.62
CA PHE A 115 -27.37 -7.07 -9.59
C PHE A 115 -26.03 -6.68 -10.23
N PHE A 116 -25.88 -5.43 -10.67
CA PHE A 116 -24.60 -4.94 -11.18
C PHE A 116 -23.51 -4.92 -10.11
N ALA A 117 -23.86 -4.48 -8.89
CA ALA A 117 -22.94 -4.49 -7.76
C ALA A 117 -22.43 -5.91 -7.45
N ALA A 118 -23.30 -6.93 -7.48
CA ALA A 118 -22.93 -8.31 -7.22
C ALA A 118 -21.93 -8.87 -8.25
N ASN A 119 -22.03 -8.46 -9.50
CA ASN A 119 -21.06 -8.82 -10.54
C ASN A 119 -19.72 -8.08 -10.35
N LEU A 120 -19.77 -6.79 -9.96
CA LEU A 120 -18.60 -5.93 -9.93
C LEU A 120 -17.79 -6.04 -8.63
N VAL A 121 -18.40 -6.47 -7.52
CA VAL A 121 -17.76 -6.42 -6.20
C VAL A 121 -16.46 -7.22 -6.11
N THR A 122 -16.31 -8.29 -6.86
CA THR A 122 -15.09 -9.11 -6.89
C THR A 122 -14.26 -8.88 -8.14
N LEU A 123 -14.88 -8.56 -9.27
CA LEU A 123 -14.20 -8.35 -10.55
C LEU A 123 -13.55 -6.96 -10.61
N ALA A 124 -14.31 -5.89 -10.31
CA ALA A 124 -13.84 -4.52 -10.49
C ALA A 124 -12.60 -4.16 -9.67
N PRO A 125 -12.44 -4.57 -8.40
CA PRO A 125 -11.23 -4.26 -7.63
C PRO A 125 -9.96 -4.86 -8.24
N VAL A 126 -10.03 -6.11 -8.72
CA VAL A 126 -8.87 -6.82 -9.30
C VAL A 126 -8.48 -6.17 -10.63
N GLU A 127 -9.45 -5.97 -11.52
CA GLU A 127 -9.21 -5.40 -12.85
C GLU A 127 -8.74 -3.93 -12.76
N LEU A 128 -9.34 -3.13 -11.87
CA LEU A 128 -8.92 -1.75 -11.63
C LEU A 128 -7.50 -1.68 -11.07
N TYR A 129 -7.16 -2.58 -10.15
CA TYR A 129 -5.81 -2.62 -9.59
C TYR A 129 -4.77 -3.03 -10.64
N LYS A 130 -5.05 -4.09 -11.42
CA LYS A 130 -4.20 -4.51 -12.54
C LYS A 130 -4.05 -3.40 -13.58
N PHE A 131 -5.12 -2.69 -13.89
CA PHE A 131 -5.09 -1.53 -14.80
C PHE A 131 -4.17 -0.43 -14.26
N CYS A 132 -4.29 -0.05 -12.97
CA CYS A 132 -3.43 0.97 -12.36
C CYS A 132 -1.94 0.56 -12.36
N ILE A 133 -1.64 -0.72 -12.11
CA ILE A 133 -0.27 -1.26 -12.18
C ILE A 133 0.26 -1.24 -13.62
N ASN A 134 -0.54 -1.63 -14.60
CA ASN A 134 -0.15 -1.56 -16.02
C ASN A 134 0.10 -0.11 -16.46
N LEU A 135 -0.80 0.83 -16.07
CA LEU A 135 -0.62 2.25 -16.34
C LEU A 135 0.68 2.79 -15.71
N GLN A 136 0.94 2.40 -14.46
CA GLN A 136 2.18 2.72 -13.77
C GLN A 136 3.40 2.23 -14.56
N ASN A 137 3.40 0.97 -15.01
CA ASN A 137 4.52 0.38 -15.72
C ASN A 137 4.79 1.06 -17.07
N VAL A 138 3.73 1.44 -17.81
CA VAL A 138 3.86 2.20 -19.04
C VAL A 138 4.48 3.56 -18.77
N PHE A 139 3.97 4.27 -17.75
CA PHE A 139 4.47 5.59 -17.38
C PHE A 139 5.92 5.57 -16.90
N LEU A 140 6.27 4.57 -16.06
CA LEU A 140 7.65 4.40 -15.56
C LEU A 140 8.62 4.07 -16.70
N LYS A 141 8.22 3.25 -17.66
CA LYS A 141 9.03 2.96 -18.86
C LYS A 141 9.28 4.21 -19.70
N ASP A 142 8.28 5.04 -19.88
CA ASP A 142 8.38 6.29 -20.65
C ASP A 142 9.35 7.27 -19.98
N LEU A 143 9.23 7.44 -18.65
CA LEU A 143 10.15 8.25 -17.85
C LEU A 143 11.59 7.74 -17.91
N ALA A 144 11.76 6.43 -17.72
CA ALA A 144 13.08 5.80 -17.74
C ALA A 144 13.70 5.84 -19.14
N GLY A 145 12.91 5.67 -20.21
CA GLY A 145 13.35 5.83 -21.60
C GLY A 145 13.91 7.23 -21.88
N SER A 146 13.25 8.24 -21.33
CA SER A 146 13.72 9.63 -21.42
C SER A 146 15.07 9.86 -20.70
N PHE A 147 15.33 9.09 -19.63
CA PHE A 147 16.57 9.19 -18.84
C PHE A 147 17.71 8.34 -19.44
N VAL A 148 17.42 7.12 -19.90
CA VAL A 148 18.45 6.17 -20.38
C VAL A 148 18.72 6.30 -21.87
N GLY A 149 17.74 6.77 -22.65
CA GLY A 149 17.82 6.91 -24.11
C GLY A 149 17.70 5.58 -24.89
N THR A 150 17.30 4.49 -24.22
CA THR A 150 17.06 3.16 -24.83
C THR A 150 15.66 2.66 -24.48
N VAL A 151 15.08 1.81 -25.34
CA VAL A 151 13.69 1.33 -25.19
C VAL A 151 13.62 0.06 -24.34
N ASP A 152 14.68 -0.76 -24.37
CA ASP A 152 14.76 -2.02 -23.63
C ASP A 152 15.63 -1.85 -22.38
N PHE A 153 14.99 -1.65 -21.24
CA PHE A 153 15.64 -1.60 -19.94
C PHE A 153 14.71 -2.13 -18.85
N ASN A 154 15.34 -2.60 -17.76
CA ASN A 154 14.66 -2.95 -16.53
C ASN A 154 14.70 -1.73 -15.56
N LEU A 155 13.63 -1.50 -14.79
CA LEU A 155 13.59 -0.43 -13.77
C LEU A 155 14.72 -0.56 -12.74
N GLY A 156 15.13 -1.79 -12.43
CA GLY A 156 16.28 -2.09 -11.58
C GLY A 156 17.60 -1.59 -12.16
N ASP A 157 17.80 -1.73 -13.47
CA ASP A 157 19.02 -1.25 -14.15
C ASP A 157 19.11 0.27 -14.12
N VAL A 158 17.96 0.97 -14.25
CA VAL A 158 17.89 2.44 -14.11
C VAL A 158 18.26 2.85 -12.69
N ALA A 159 17.72 2.15 -11.66
CA ALA A 159 18.06 2.43 -10.28
C ALA A 159 19.55 2.22 -10.02
N LEU A 160 20.13 1.15 -10.56
CA LEU A 160 21.56 0.86 -10.46
C LEU A 160 22.42 1.94 -11.14
N LYS A 161 22.00 2.40 -12.33
CA LYS A 161 22.67 3.48 -13.06
C LYS A 161 22.64 4.80 -12.29
N VAL A 162 21.51 5.14 -11.67
CA VAL A 162 21.41 6.34 -10.81
C VAL A 162 22.32 6.21 -9.60
N LEU A 163 22.29 5.09 -8.89
CA LEU A 163 23.12 4.87 -7.71
C LEU A 163 24.62 4.90 -8.03
N THR A 164 25.03 4.22 -9.10
CA THR A 164 26.43 4.22 -9.55
C THR A 164 26.86 5.58 -10.07
N GLY A 165 25.99 6.36 -10.67
CA GLY A 165 26.27 7.72 -11.11
C GLY A 165 26.47 8.70 -9.95
N VAL A 166 25.72 8.53 -8.86
CA VAL A 166 25.75 9.45 -7.70
C VAL A 166 26.82 9.06 -6.68
N PHE A 167 26.93 7.78 -6.34
CA PHE A 167 27.84 7.31 -5.28
C PHE A 167 29.11 6.62 -5.80
N GLY A 168 29.22 6.46 -7.11
CA GLY A 168 30.27 5.64 -7.74
C GLY A 168 29.88 4.16 -7.82
N GLY A 169 30.67 3.38 -8.59
CA GLY A 169 30.48 1.94 -8.68
C GLY A 169 30.82 1.21 -7.38
N PRO A 170 30.39 -0.04 -7.20
CA PRO A 170 30.66 -0.83 -5.99
C PRO A 170 32.14 -1.04 -5.67
N THR A 171 33.03 -0.84 -6.66
CA THR A 171 34.49 -0.92 -6.52
C THR A 171 35.18 0.44 -6.35
N GLY A 172 34.45 1.55 -6.43
CA GLY A 172 34.99 2.90 -6.41
C GLY A 172 34.13 3.88 -5.62
N VAL A 173 33.53 3.42 -4.55
CA VAL A 173 32.62 4.25 -3.75
C VAL A 173 33.42 5.35 -3.04
N VAL A 174 33.24 6.57 -3.51
CA VAL A 174 33.73 7.75 -2.85
C VAL A 174 32.70 8.23 -1.83
N LEU A 175 32.50 7.44 -0.75
CA LEU A 175 31.78 7.91 0.44
C LEU A 175 32.66 8.91 1.20
N ASN A 176 33.00 10.02 0.55
CA ASN A 176 33.73 11.11 1.19
C ASN A 176 32.81 11.83 2.19
N GLY A 177 32.64 11.25 3.37
CA GLY A 177 31.95 11.87 4.49
C GLY A 177 30.62 11.22 4.89
N LEU A 178 30.05 11.71 5.96
CA LEU A 178 28.82 11.23 6.58
C LEU A 178 27.57 11.56 5.72
N PHE A 179 27.60 12.62 4.93
CA PHE A 179 26.45 13.09 4.16
C PHE A 179 25.98 12.11 3.09
N PRO A 180 26.83 11.56 2.18
CA PRO A 180 26.41 10.56 1.21
C PRO A 180 25.86 9.26 1.87
N LEU A 181 26.45 8.84 3.00
CA LEU A 181 25.97 7.69 3.76
C LEU A 181 24.56 7.92 4.30
N CYS A 182 24.28 9.09 4.88
CA CYS A 182 22.94 9.45 5.33
C CYS A 182 21.93 9.48 4.18
N MET A 183 22.34 9.97 3.00
CA MET A 183 21.49 9.99 1.81
C MET A 183 21.18 8.58 1.32
N LEU A 184 22.14 7.66 1.32
CA LEU A 184 21.94 6.25 0.94
C LEU A 184 20.97 5.53 1.90
N ILE A 185 21.11 5.77 3.21
CA ILE A 185 20.20 5.22 4.23
C ILE A 185 18.78 5.78 4.04
N GLY A 186 18.66 7.09 3.81
CA GLY A 186 17.37 7.75 3.57
C GLY A 186 16.68 7.22 2.32
N LEU A 187 17.42 7.04 1.22
CA LEU A 187 16.93 6.44 -0.01
C LEU A 187 16.43 5.01 0.23
N SER A 188 17.23 4.18 0.89
CA SER A 188 16.87 2.79 1.21
C SER A 188 15.60 2.71 2.05
N TYR A 189 15.45 3.60 3.04
CA TYR A 189 14.24 3.70 3.86
C TYR A 189 13.01 4.02 2.99
N CYS A 190 13.10 5.01 2.08
CA CYS A 190 11.99 5.38 1.20
C CYS A 190 11.56 4.21 0.30
N VAL A 191 12.53 3.54 -0.32
CA VAL A 191 12.29 2.40 -1.22
C VAL A 191 11.61 1.26 -0.46
N LEU A 192 12.14 0.85 0.68
CA LEU A 192 11.56 -0.22 1.51
C LEU A 192 10.15 0.14 2.02
N LYS A 193 9.95 1.38 2.45
CA LYS A 193 8.63 1.85 2.91
C LYS A 193 7.56 1.72 1.82
N VAL A 194 7.87 2.14 0.60
CA VAL A 194 6.95 2.02 -0.54
C VAL A 194 6.75 0.55 -0.95
N PHE A 195 7.82 -0.24 -0.96
CA PHE A 195 7.78 -1.66 -1.26
C PHE A 195 6.82 -2.42 -0.34
N PHE A 196 6.98 -2.30 0.98
CA PHE A 196 6.08 -2.93 1.95
C PHE A 196 4.65 -2.39 1.87
N SER A 197 4.49 -1.11 1.53
CA SER A 197 3.18 -0.51 1.30
C SER A 197 2.47 -1.19 0.11
N ASN A 198 3.17 -1.49 -0.98
CA ASN A 198 2.62 -2.14 -2.16
C ASN A 198 2.23 -3.60 -1.88
N ILE A 199 3.08 -4.37 -1.19
CA ILE A 199 2.74 -5.75 -0.77
C ILE A 199 1.45 -5.76 0.07
N LYS A 200 1.39 -4.89 1.07
CA LYS A 200 0.24 -4.78 1.97
C LYS A 200 -1.06 -4.48 1.23
N ARG A 201 -1.03 -3.72 0.14
CA ARG A 201 -2.22 -3.34 -0.63
C ARG A 201 -2.93 -4.53 -1.26
N GLY A 202 -2.21 -5.52 -1.79
CA GLY A 202 -2.82 -6.73 -2.30
C GLY A 202 -3.69 -7.43 -1.25
N GLY A 203 -3.16 -7.57 -0.02
CA GLY A 203 -3.93 -8.12 1.11
C GLY A 203 -5.12 -7.26 1.53
N ILE A 204 -4.96 -5.92 1.55
CA ILE A 204 -6.07 -5.00 1.87
C ILE A 204 -7.18 -5.12 0.80
N LEU A 205 -6.81 -5.27 -0.47
CA LEU A 205 -7.79 -5.41 -1.55
C LEU A 205 -8.62 -6.69 -1.40
N LEU A 206 -8.00 -7.80 -0.98
CA LEU A 206 -8.74 -9.04 -0.65
C LEU A 206 -9.75 -8.84 0.49
N ILE A 207 -9.34 -8.13 1.55
CA ILE A 207 -10.25 -7.79 2.66
C ILE A 207 -11.39 -6.90 2.16
N GLN A 208 -11.10 -5.93 1.31
CA GLN A 208 -12.10 -5.04 0.74
C GLN A 208 -13.11 -5.78 -0.15
N MET A 209 -12.67 -6.79 -0.91
CA MET A 209 -13.60 -7.64 -1.66
C MET A 209 -14.54 -8.42 -0.73
N ALA A 210 -14.03 -9.01 0.35
CA ALA A 210 -14.85 -9.69 1.34
C ALA A 210 -15.86 -8.75 2.01
N VAL A 211 -15.43 -7.54 2.40
CA VAL A 211 -16.32 -6.53 3.01
C VAL A 211 -17.34 -6.01 1.99
N GLY A 212 -16.94 -5.82 0.73
CA GLY A 212 -17.81 -5.37 -0.34
C GLY A 212 -19.01 -6.30 -0.55
N THR A 213 -18.82 -7.62 -0.40
CA THR A 213 -19.91 -8.59 -0.54
C THR A 213 -21.00 -8.41 0.52
N LEU A 214 -20.67 -7.92 1.72
CA LEU A 214 -21.63 -7.69 2.80
C LEU A 214 -22.63 -6.58 2.46
N TYR A 215 -22.21 -5.58 1.68
CA TYR A 215 -23.10 -4.49 1.25
C TYR A 215 -24.18 -4.95 0.27
N LEU A 216 -23.99 -6.11 -0.40
CA LEU A 216 -24.95 -6.64 -1.36
C LEU A 216 -26.30 -7.03 -0.73
N PHE A 217 -26.33 -7.25 0.58
CA PHE A 217 -27.58 -7.41 1.31
C PHE A 217 -28.40 -6.11 1.40
N SER A 218 -27.74 -4.97 1.51
CA SER A 218 -28.41 -3.67 1.74
C SER A 218 -28.74 -2.92 0.45
N VAL A 219 -27.99 -3.12 -0.63
CA VAL A 219 -28.14 -2.39 -1.91
C VAL A 219 -29.55 -2.62 -2.53
N PRO A 220 -30.11 -3.84 -2.63
CA PRO A 220 -31.45 -4.06 -3.18
C PRO A 220 -32.56 -3.35 -2.37
N ARG A 221 -32.32 -3.12 -1.08
CA ARG A 221 -33.22 -2.43 -0.15
C ARG A 221 -33.16 -0.91 -0.26
N GLY A 222 -32.23 -0.37 -1.08
CA GLY A 222 -32.04 1.08 -1.28
C GLY A 222 -30.95 1.72 -0.41
N TYR A 223 -30.31 0.98 0.51
CA TYR A 223 -29.23 1.50 1.34
C TYR A 223 -27.89 1.37 0.62
N THR A 224 -27.57 2.35 -0.21
CA THR A 224 -26.40 2.34 -1.11
C THR A 224 -25.18 3.08 -0.56
N ASP A 225 -25.30 3.82 0.54
CA ASP A 225 -24.24 4.71 1.03
C ASP A 225 -22.96 3.96 1.39
N GLY A 226 -23.08 2.82 2.09
CA GLY A 226 -21.95 1.96 2.42
C GLY A 226 -21.23 1.41 1.18
N PHE A 227 -21.99 0.99 0.17
CA PHE A 227 -21.43 0.51 -1.08
C PHE A 227 -20.73 1.62 -1.87
N ASN A 228 -21.29 2.82 -1.92
CA ASN A 228 -20.66 3.98 -2.55
C ASN A 228 -19.35 4.37 -1.86
N GLN A 229 -19.32 4.32 -0.52
CA GLN A 229 -18.09 4.56 0.23
C GLN A 229 -17.04 3.47 -0.04
N TRP A 230 -17.44 2.21 -0.11
CA TRP A 230 -16.58 1.11 -0.49
C TRP A 230 -15.98 1.31 -1.89
N CYS A 231 -16.77 1.71 -2.89
CA CYS A 231 -16.26 2.02 -4.22
C CYS A 231 -15.17 3.10 -4.19
N LYS A 232 -15.38 4.18 -3.41
CA LYS A 232 -14.38 5.24 -3.22
C LYS A 232 -13.08 4.69 -2.60
N GLN A 233 -13.18 3.78 -1.64
CA GLN A 233 -12.02 3.14 -1.01
C GLN A 233 -11.23 2.29 -1.99
N ILE A 234 -11.88 1.52 -2.87
CA ILE A 234 -11.20 0.74 -3.92
C ILE A 234 -10.45 1.66 -4.87
N ILE A 235 -11.11 2.71 -5.37
CA ILE A 235 -10.48 3.70 -6.26
C ILE A 235 -9.28 4.36 -5.59
N ALA A 236 -9.43 4.76 -4.32
CA ALA A 236 -8.35 5.34 -3.54
C ALA A 236 -7.15 4.41 -3.41
N LEU A 237 -7.41 3.13 -3.12
CA LEU A 237 -6.37 2.13 -2.96
C LEU A 237 -5.57 1.91 -4.25
N CYS A 238 -6.27 1.82 -5.39
CA CYS A 238 -5.64 1.66 -6.70
C CYS A 238 -4.85 2.90 -7.12
N LEU A 239 -5.44 4.09 -6.95
CA LEU A 239 -4.81 5.35 -7.33
C LEU A 239 -3.57 5.66 -6.47
N THR A 240 -3.64 5.38 -5.15
CA THR A 240 -2.49 5.57 -4.26
C THR A 240 -1.35 4.62 -4.59
N ALA A 241 -1.60 3.41 -5.09
CA ALA A 241 -0.55 2.52 -5.57
C ALA A 241 0.22 3.15 -6.74
N PHE A 242 -0.51 3.59 -7.77
CA PHE A 242 0.04 4.26 -8.93
C PHE A 242 0.87 5.50 -8.54
N LEU A 243 0.28 6.44 -7.78
CA LEU A 243 0.93 7.70 -7.41
C LEU A 243 2.18 7.49 -6.56
N GLN A 244 2.12 6.56 -5.59
CA GLN A 244 3.21 6.33 -4.66
C GLN A 244 4.45 5.77 -5.37
N THR A 245 4.28 4.81 -6.25
CA THR A 245 5.39 4.21 -7.02
C THR A 245 5.93 5.20 -8.06
N THR A 246 5.04 5.95 -8.71
CA THR A 246 5.45 6.98 -9.67
C THR A 246 6.29 8.07 -9.02
N LEU A 247 5.86 8.59 -7.84
CA LEU A 247 6.63 9.60 -7.10
C LEU A 247 7.95 9.03 -6.58
N LEU A 248 7.99 7.77 -6.16
CA LEU A 248 9.23 7.13 -5.74
C LEU A 248 10.24 7.11 -6.90
N PHE A 249 9.79 6.74 -8.10
CA PHE A 249 10.66 6.66 -9.27
C PHE A 249 11.08 8.04 -9.77
N LEU A 250 10.18 9.02 -9.81
CA LEU A 250 10.52 10.42 -10.11
C LEU A 250 11.54 10.96 -9.13
N GLY A 251 11.38 10.67 -7.84
CA GLY A 251 12.34 11.02 -6.81
C GLY A 251 13.71 10.38 -7.06
N LEU A 252 13.76 9.12 -7.50
CA LEU A 252 14.99 8.44 -7.86
C LEU A 252 15.71 9.11 -9.05
N LEU A 253 14.99 9.46 -10.11
CA LEU A 253 15.58 10.18 -11.25
C LEU A 253 16.09 11.56 -10.83
N THR A 254 15.31 12.30 -10.05
CA THR A 254 15.70 13.61 -9.51
C THR A 254 16.91 13.51 -8.57
N PHE A 255 17.06 12.38 -7.87
CA PHE A 255 18.18 12.11 -6.97
C PHE A 255 19.53 12.10 -7.71
N HIS A 256 19.53 11.73 -9.00
CA HIS A 256 20.70 11.78 -9.85
C HIS A 256 21.25 13.22 -9.99
N ASP A 257 20.37 14.19 -10.17
CA ASP A 257 20.73 15.58 -10.38
C ASP A 257 20.93 16.34 -9.05
N ASN A 258 20.05 16.07 -8.09
CA ASN A 258 20.08 16.69 -6.76
C ASN A 258 19.61 15.71 -5.68
N MET A 259 20.54 15.19 -4.89
CA MET A 259 20.28 14.19 -3.85
C MET A 259 19.21 14.62 -2.83
N LEU A 260 19.28 15.88 -2.37
CA LEU A 260 18.33 16.39 -1.36
C LEU A 260 16.92 16.52 -1.92
N LEU A 261 16.80 17.06 -3.13
CA LEU A 261 15.51 17.23 -3.78
C LEU A 261 14.88 15.87 -4.13
N GLY A 262 15.68 14.96 -4.69
CA GLY A 262 15.23 13.60 -4.99
C GLY A 262 14.76 12.85 -3.75
N LEU A 263 15.53 12.91 -2.64
CA LEU A 263 15.12 12.31 -1.36
C LEU A 263 13.82 12.94 -0.83
N GLY A 264 13.67 14.27 -0.97
CA GLY A 264 12.42 14.97 -0.60
C GLY A 264 11.21 14.45 -1.35
N VAL A 265 11.32 14.27 -2.67
CA VAL A 265 10.24 13.69 -3.50
C VAL A 265 9.94 12.24 -3.13
N MET A 266 10.97 11.43 -2.85
CA MET A 266 10.80 10.04 -2.41
C MET A 266 10.12 9.95 -1.03
N LEU A 267 10.45 10.85 -0.11
CA LEU A 267 9.76 10.93 1.19
C LEU A 267 8.28 11.32 1.01
N ALA A 268 8.00 12.25 0.10
CA ALA A 268 6.62 12.65 -0.23
C ALA A 268 5.79 11.47 -0.78
N ALA A 269 6.40 10.51 -1.49
CA ALA A 269 5.72 9.29 -1.91
C ALA A 269 5.14 8.51 -0.72
N GLY A 270 5.79 8.54 0.44
CA GLY A 270 5.29 7.93 1.68
C GLY A 270 4.05 8.59 2.28
N GLU A 271 3.75 9.84 1.90
CA GLU A 271 2.61 10.62 2.39
C GLU A 271 1.37 10.54 1.50
N VAL A 272 1.49 9.96 0.30
CA VAL A 272 0.39 9.83 -0.67
C VAL A 272 -0.88 9.21 -0.07
N PRO A 273 -0.83 8.12 0.72
CA PRO A 273 -2.03 7.55 1.33
C PRO A 273 -2.71 8.51 2.31
N ARG A 274 -1.94 9.31 3.06
CA ARG A 274 -2.47 10.30 4.00
C ARG A 274 -3.17 11.45 3.29
N ILE A 275 -2.59 11.92 2.19
CA ILE A 275 -3.19 12.98 1.38
C ILE A 275 -4.49 12.47 0.73
N ALA A 276 -4.50 11.25 0.19
CA ALA A 276 -5.69 10.64 -0.39
C ALA A 276 -6.85 10.56 0.62
N GLN A 277 -6.55 10.25 1.89
CA GLN A 277 -7.56 10.24 2.95
C GLN A 277 -8.20 11.62 3.20
N GLN A 278 -7.44 12.71 3.11
CA GLN A 278 -7.96 14.07 3.28
C GLN A 278 -8.98 14.45 2.21
N PHE A 279 -8.87 13.88 1.01
CA PHE A 279 -9.84 14.05 -0.07
C PHE A 279 -11.03 13.09 -0.01
N GLY A 280 -11.27 12.44 1.13
CA GLY A 280 -12.36 11.49 1.30
C GLY A 280 -12.14 10.15 0.59
N LEU A 281 -10.93 9.93 0.08
CA LEU A 281 -10.47 8.66 -0.51
C LEU A 281 -9.77 7.86 0.59
N ASP A 282 -10.53 7.38 1.57
CA ASP A 282 -9.94 6.63 2.70
C ASP A 282 -9.54 5.23 2.25
N SER A 283 -8.23 4.99 2.16
CA SER A 283 -7.64 3.69 1.87
C SER A 283 -7.39 2.85 3.14
N SER A 284 -7.68 3.41 4.33
CA SER A 284 -7.52 2.70 5.60
C SER A 284 -8.86 2.15 6.08
N VAL A 285 -8.89 0.87 6.39
CA VAL A 285 -9.98 0.27 7.17
C VAL A 285 -9.80 0.76 8.61
N LYS A 286 -10.38 1.91 8.94
CA LYS A 286 -10.52 2.33 10.32
C LYS A 286 -11.65 1.50 10.94
N VAL A 287 -11.29 0.38 11.54
CA VAL A 287 -12.17 -0.28 12.50
C VAL A 287 -12.27 0.69 13.68
N ASN A 288 -13.38 1.40 13.76
CA ASN A 288 -13.66 2.33 14.84
C ASN A 288 -13.96 1.49 16.08
N MET A 289 -12.89 1.09 16.82
CA MET A 289 -13.02 0.28 18.04
C MET A 289 -13.99 0.91 19.05
N MET A 290 -14.13 2.25 19.01
CA MET A 290 -15.07 2.98 19.82
C MET A 290 -16.53 2.64 19.50
N SER A 291 -16.88 2.43 18.22
CA SER A 291 -18.24 2.04 17.82
C SER A 291 -18.56 0.58 18.20
N VAL A 292 -17.56 -0.30 18.15
CA VAL A 292 -17.70 -1.70 18.61
C VAL A 292 -17.90 -1.75 20.12
N VAL A 293 -17.14 -0.95 20.90
CA VAL A 293 -17.30 -0.84 22.36
C VAL A 293 -18.66 -0.25 22.71
N HIS A 294 -19.15 0.77 22.01
CA HIS A 294 -20.48 1.32 22.21
C HIS A 294 -21.60 0.33 21.86
N ALA A 295 -21.47 -0.39 20.75
CA ALA A 295 -22.43 -1.44 20.36
C ALA A 295 -22.49 -2.56 21.42
N THR A 296 -21.33 -2.99 21.93
CA THR A 296 -21.24 -4.02 22.98
C THR A 296 -21.83 -3.51 24.29
N SER A 297 -21.54 -2.28 24.71
CA SER A 297 -22.09 -1.70 25.92
C SER A 297 -23.62 -1.51 25.85
N THR A 298 -24.14 -1.12 24.67
CA THR A 298 -25.58 -1.00 24.43
C THR A 298 -26.26 -2.37 24.47
N ALA A 299 -25.68 -3.40 23.86
CA ALA A 299 -26.19 -4.77 23.91
C ALA A 299 -26.23 -5.32 25.36
N VAL A 300 -25.16 -5.11 26.13
CA VAL A 300 -25.09 -5.51 27.54
C VAL A 300 -26.13 -4.80 28.39
N ASN A 301 -26.33 -3.49 28.19
CA ASN A 301 -27.32 -2.70 28.91
C ASN A 301 -28.76 -3.14 28.53
N MET A 302 -29.00 -3.47 27.26
CA MET A 302 -30.29 -3.96 26.80
C MET A 302 -30.63 -5.34 27.41
N THR A 303 -29.65 -6.25 27.44
CA THR A 303 -29.79 -7.55 28.10
C THR A 303 -30.05 -7.41 29.59
N ARG A 304 -29.39 -6.47 30.26
CA ARG A 304 -29.56 -6.19 31.69
C ARG A 304 -30.96 -5.60 32.01
N ASN A 305 -31.46 -4.74 31.12
CA ASN A 305 -32.80 -4.18 31.26
C ASN A 305 -33.90 -5.24 31.03
N ILE A 306 -33.72 -6.13 30.05
CA ILE A 306 -34.64 -7.25 29.82
C ILE A 306 -34.63 -8.22 31.02
N ALA A 307 -33.46 -8.57 31.56
CA ALA A 307 -33.33 -9.39 32.74
C ALA A 307 -34.03 -8.80 34.00
N ARG A 308 -33.99 -7.46 34.15
CA ARG A 308 -34.69 -6.75 35.23
C ARG A 308 -36.19 -6.61 35.03
N ALA A 309 -36.68 -6.69 33.78
CA ALA A 309 -38.11 -6.65 33.49
C ALA A 309 -38.80 -8.01 33.64
N ILE A 310 -38.00 -9.09 33.67
CA ILE A 310 -38.49 -10.47 33.82
C ILE A 310 -38.38 -10.98 35.29
N ALA A 311 -37.56 -10.30 36.12
CA ALA A 311 -37.44 -10.54 37.55
C ALA A 311 -38.39 -9.63 38.36
#